data_8504314d054b8ad695c7b7e1745570de
#
_entry.id   8504314d054b8ad695c7b7e1745570de
#
_cell.length_a   1.000
_cell.length_b   1.000
_cell.length_c   1.000
_cell.angle_alpha   90.00
_cell.angle_beta   90.00
_cell.angle_gamma   90.00
#
_symmetry.space_group_name_H-M   'P 1'
#
loop_
_entity.id
_entity.type
_entity.pdbx_description
1 polymer ?
#
loop_
_entity_poly.entity_id
_entity_poly.type
_entity_poly.pdbx_seq_one_letter_code
_entity_poly.pdbx_strand_id
1 'polypeptide(L)'
;DIRTPMNAIVGFSELLEKNLQNEKKAKEYLGKIQSSSNLLLRIINQVLEMARIESGTAVLQLKAEDMDALFHRVHTVFEEDIRKKNLQYYADLDIRHHYVVCDQTKLQEIMLNIISNAIKYTPEGHSIYVEIHEAASENPSKIHYIFSCEDTGIGMSEEYLPHVYEEFSREHTSTENKVPGTGLGLSIIKSMIELMGGSIQVESRQGIGTKFTIDLSFDIALKEEVYGSE
;
A
#
# COMPACT_ATOMS: atom_id res chain seq x y z
N ASP A 1 -3.33 -13.02 -14.36
CA ASP A 1 -3.20 -11.54 -14.47
C ASP A 1 -1.94 -11.06 -15.19
N ILE A 2 -0.87 -11.87 -15.30
CA ILE A 2 0.34 -11.55 -16.09
C ILE A 2 0.01 -11.39 -17.59
N ARG A 3 -0.91 -12.21 -18.13
CA ARG A 3 -1.26 -12.21 -19.56
C ARG A 3 -1.83 -10.86 -20.04
N THR A 4 -2.61 -10.16 -19.21
CA THR A 4 -3.27 -8.91 -19.59
C THR A 4 -2.28 -7.78 -19.89
N PRO A 5 -1.34 -7.41 -19.00
CA PRO A 5 -0.35 -6.38 -19.32
C PRO A 5 0.60 -6.83 -20.43
N MET A 6 0.93 -8.12 -20.53
CA MET A 6 1.77 -8.64 -21.60
C MET A 6 1.11 -8.48 -22.98
N ASN A 7 -0.16 -8.86 -23.12
CA ASN A 7 -0.93 -8.66 -24.34
C ASN A 7 -1.09 -7.18 -24.70
N ALA A 8 -1.24 -6.30 -23.70
CA ALA A 8 -1.31 -4.85 -23.90
C ALA A 8 0.02 -4.31 -24.44
N ILE A 9 1.16 -4.74 -23.89
CA ILE A 9 2.49 -4.35 -24.39
C ILE A 9 2.63 -4.75 -25.87
N VAL A 10 2.33 -6.00 -26.21
CA VAL A 10 2.44 -6.51 -27.59
C VAL A 10 1.51 -5.74 -28.53
N GLY A 11 0.22 -5.62 -28.16
CA GLY A 11 -0.77 -4.94 -29.02
C GLY A 11 -0.48 -3.47 -29.24
N PHE A 12 -0.05 -2.73 -28.18
CA PHE A 12 0.32 -1.33 -28.35
C PHE A 12 1.66 -1.15 -29.08
N SER A 13 2.58 -2.12 -29.03
CA SER A 13 3.80 -2.11 -29.83
C SER A 13 3.49 -2.24 -31.33
N GLU A 14 2.58 -3.15 -31.72
CA GLU A 14 2.12 -3.27 -33.10
C GLU A 14 1.39 -2.01 -33.60
N LEU A 15 0.57 -1.40 -32.74
CA LEU A 15 -0.12 -0.14 -33.05
C LEU A 15 0.86 1.02 -33.19
N LEU A 16 1.89 1.08 -32.34
CA LEU A 16 2.96 2.07 -32.42
C LEU A 16 3.72 1.95 -33.75
N GLU A 17 4.12 0.75 -34.13
CA GLU A 17 4.81 0.49 -35.39
C GLU A 17 4.02 1.01 -36.61
N LYS A 18 2.69 0.76 -36.65
CA LYS A 18 1.80 1.23 -37.71
C LYS A 18 1.53 2.73 -37.71
N ASN A 19 1.84 3.44 -36.64
CA ASN A 19 1.52 4.85 -36.44
C ASN A 19 2.74 5.72 -36.13
N LEU A 20 3.97 5.29 -36.47
CA LEU A 20 5.22 6.05 -36.21
C LEU A 20 5.21 7.46 -36.81
N GLN A 21 4.52 7.67 -37.93
CA GLN A 21 4.41 8.99 -38.58
C GLN A 21 3.41 9.92 -37.87
N ASN A 22 2.61 9.43 -36.94
CA ASN A 22 1.68 10.22 -36.15
C ASN A 22 2.20 10.40 -34.73
N GLU A 23 2.91 11.50 -34.50
CA GLU A 23 3.59 11.78 -33.21
C GLU A 23 2.66 11.68 -32.00
N LYS A 24 1.40 12.18 -32.12
CA LYS A 24 0.41 12.14 -31.03
C LYS A 24 0.02 10.70 -30.66
N LYS A 25 -0.28 9.88 -31.67
CA LYS A 25 -0.62 8.46 -31.45
C LYS A 25 0.58 7.66 -30.97
N ALA A 26 1.78 7.93 -31.53
CA ALA A 26 2.99 7.27 -31.11
C ALA A 26 3.31 7.53 -29.63
N LYS A 27 3.21 8.78 -29.16
CA LYS A 27 3.34 9.13 -27.72
C LYS A 27 2.28 8.46 -26.85
N GLU A 28 1.02 8.39 -27.31
CA GLU A 28 -0.05 7.72 -26.58
C GLU A 28 0.23 6.22 -26.42
N TYR A 29 0.61 5.52 -27.50
CA TYR A 29 0.90 4.08 -27.43
C TYR A 29 2.15 3.78 -26.62
N LEU A 30 3.19 4.61 -26.71
CA LEU A 30 4.38 4.49 -25.88
C LEU A 30 4.03 4.61 -24.39
N GLY A 31 3.21 5.57 -24.00
CA GLY A 31 2.73 5.71 -22.63
C GLY A 31 1.95 4.49 -22.14
N LYS A 32 1.12 3.88 -22.99
CA LYS A 32 0.39 2.64 -22.67
C LYS A 32 1.33 1.44 -22.50
N ILE A 33 2.37 1.33 -23.34
CA ILE A 33 3.41 0.30 -23.21
C ILE A 33 4.14 0.46 -21.88
N GLN A 34 4.60 1.67 -21.55
CA GLN A 34 5.31 1.96 -20.30
C GLN A 34 4.44 1.64 -19.07
N SER A 35 3.18 2.06 -19.08
CA SER A 35 2.23 1.77 -17.98
C SER A 35 2.00 0.26 -17.79
N SER A 36 1.84 -0.48 -18.91
CA SER A 36 1.66 -1.94 -18.87
C SER A 36 2.92 -2.67 -18.41
N SER A 37 4.11 -2.20 -18.83
CA SER A 37 5.39 -2.75 -18.38
C SER A 37 5.61 -2.53 -16.89
N ASN A 38 5.32 -1.35 -16.37
CA ASN A 38 5.40 -1.06 -14.93
C ASN A 38 4.41 -1.90 -14.11
N LEU A 39 3.20 -2.13 -14.65
CA LEU A 39 2.24 -3.03 -14.01
C LEU A 39 2.77 -4.46 -13.96
N LEU A 40 3.34 -4.97 -15.06
CA LEU A 40 3.91 -6.31 -15.12
C LEU A 40 5.07 -6.50 -14.14
N LEU A 41 6.00 -5.54 -14.09
CA LEU A 41 7.10 -5.56 -13.12
C LEU A 41 6.60 -5.58 -11.68
N ARG A 42 5.57 -4.80 -11.36
CA ARG A 42 4.96 -4.80 -10.03
C ARG A 42 4.37 -6.17 -9.69
N ILE A 43 3.65 -6.81 -10.61
CA ILE A 43 3.09 -8.16 -10.40
C ILE A 43 4.21 -9.17 -10.13
N ILE A 44 5.27 -9.15 -10.94
CA ILE A 44 6.41 -10.06 -10.78
C ILE A 44 7.06 -9.87 -9.40
N ASN A 45 7.34 -8.63 -9.00
CA ASN A 45 7.92 -8.35 -7.70
C ASN A 45 7.02 -8.79 -6.54
N GLN A 46 5.71 -8.61 -6.66
CA GLN A 46 4.73 -9.07 -5.69
C GLN A 46 4.73 -10.59 -5.54
N VAL A 47 4.74 -11.33 -6.65
CA VAL A 47 4.80 -12.80 -6.64
C VAL A 47 6.12 -13.30 -6.03
N LEU A 48 7.25 -12.67 -6.38
CA LEU A 48 8.55 -13.02 -5.80
C LEU A 48 8.63 -12.73 -4.31
N GLU A 49 8.05 -11.62 -3.86
CA GLU A 49 7.99 -11.29 -2.43
C GLU A 49 7.13 -12.30 -1.66
N MET A 50 5.95 -12.65 -2.19
CA MET A 50 5.09 -13.66 -1.60
C MET A 50 5.82 -15.01 -1.48
N ALA A 51 6.47 -15.46 -2.56
CA ALA A 51 7.25 -16.71 -2.56
C ALA A 51 8.40 -16.71 -1.53
N ARG A 52 9.05 -15.56 -1.30
CA ARG A 52 10.09 -15.42 -0.27
C ARG A 52 9.52 -15.52 1.14
N ILE A 53 8.36 -14.91 1.38
CA ILE A 53 7.69 -14.98 2.69
C ILE A 53 7.23 -16.40 2.96
N GLU A 54 6.53 -17.04 2.02
CA GLU A 54 6.03 -18.41 2.15
C GLU A 54 7.14 -19.46 2.35
N SER A 55 8.27 -19.29 1.64
CA SER A 55 9.43 -20.18 1.81
C SER A 55 10.22 -19.93 3.11
N GLY A 56 9.83 -18.92 3.91
CA GLY A 56 10.56 -18.54 5.12
C GLY A 56 11.96 -17.94 4.86
N THR A 57 12.24 -17.51 3.62
CA THR A 57 13.54 -16.92 3.25
C THR A 57 13.53 -15.38 3.30
N ALA A 58 12.37 -14.77 3.55
CA ALA A 58 12.29 -13.33 3.76
C ALA A 58 12.96 -12.94 5.08
N VAL A 59 13.88 -11.99 5.03
CA VAL A 59 14.63 -11.47 6.19
C VAL A 59 14.34 -10.00 6.33
N LEU A 60 13.97 -9.55 7.54
CA LEU A 60 13.76 -8.16 7.87
C LEU A 60 15.13 -7.44 8.00
N GLN A 61 15.23 -6.26 7.43
CA GLN A 61 16.37 -5.37 7.55
C GLN A 61 16.13 -4.35 8.66
N LEU A 62 16.29 -4.80 9.90
CA LEU A 62 16.01 -3.97 11.07
C LEU A 62 17.11 -2.92 11.28
N LYS A 63 16.69 -1.64 11.41
CA LYS A 63 17.54 -0.49 11.71
C LYS A 63 16.78 0.49 12.59
N ALA A 64 17.52 1.32 13.32
CA ALA A 64 16.94 2.45 14.02
C ALA A 64 16.45 3.48 12.99
N GLU A 65 15.18 3.86 13.07
CA GLU A 65 14.50 4.71 12.08
C GLU A 65 13.69 5.80 12.78
N ASP A 66 13.55 6.94 12.08
CA ASP A 66 12.73 8.07 12.50
C ASP A 66 11.32 7.92 11.92
N MET A 67 10.32 7.76 12.79
CA MET A 67 8.93 7.55 12.42
C MET A 67 8.26 8.81 11.89
N ASP A 68 8.62 9.99 12.38
CA ASP A 68 8.10 11.24 11.84
C ASP A 68 8.54 11.43 10.39
N ALA A 69 9.82 11.18 10.13
CA ALA A 69 10.37 11.26 8.77
C ALA A 69 9.75 10.21 7.84
N LEU A 70 9.52 8.99 8.33
CA LEU A 70 8.86 7.94 7.55
C LEU A 70 7.42 8.32 7.21
N PHE A 71 6.66 8.74 8.21
CA PHE A 71 5.25 9.12 8.03
C PHE A 71 5.09 10.31 7.09
N HIS A 72 5.96 11.32 7.22
CA HIS A 72 5.99 12.46 6.31
C HIS A 72 6.26 12.04 4.86
N ARG A 73 7.25 11.15 4.62
CA ARG A 73 7.54 10.63 3.27
C ARG A 73 6.34 9.89 2.67
N VAL A 74 5.67 9.04 3.45
CA VAL A 74 4.47 8.32 3.01
C VAL A 74 3.37 9.29 2.62
N HIS A 75 3.12 10.29 3.46
CA HIS A 75 2.08 11.31 3.21
C HIS A 75 2.34 12.08 1.90
N THR A 76 3.57 12.55 1.69
CA THR A 76 3.94 13.36 0.52
C THR A 76 3.71 12.63 -0.82
N VAL A 77 3.81 11.29 -0.84
CA VAL A 77 3.55 10.49 -2.05
C VAL A 77 2.13 10.70 -2.60
N PHE A 78 1.17 10.96 -1.73
CA PHE A 78 -0.25 11.00 -2.11
C PHE A 78 -0.84 12.41 -2.29
N GLU A 79 -0.10 13.47 -1.99
CA GLU A 79 -0.61 14.86 -2.04
C GLU A 79 -1.26 15.22 -3.38
N GLU A 80 -0.65 14.78 -4.49
CA GLU A 80 -1.18 15.07 -5.82
C GLU A 80 -2.48 14.31 -6.12
N ASP A 81 -2.56 13.03 -5.74
CA ASP A 81 -3.73 12.18 -5.96
C ASP A 81 -4.91 12.62 -5.08
N ILE A 82 -4.64 12.98 -3.82
CA ILE A 82 -5.60 13.55 -2.90
C ILE A 82 -6.19 14.84 -3.47
N ARG A 83 -5.33 15.74 -3.95
CA ARG A 83 -5.75 17.01 -4.55
C ARG A 83 -6.55 16.81 -5.83
N LYS A 84 -6.10 15.94 -6.74
CA LYS A 84 -6.79 15.65 -8.01
C LYS A 84 -8.20 15.09 -7.80
N LYS A 85 -8.37 14.31 -6.73
CA LYS A 85 -9.63 13.65 -6.39
C LYS A 85 -10.48 14.47 -5.40
N ASN A 86 -9.99 15.67 -5.03
CA ASN A 86 -10.64 16.55 -4.07
C ASN A 86 -11.04 15.85 -2.75
N LEU A 87 -10.18 14.94 -2.26
CA LEU A 87 -10.42 14.19 -1.03
C LEU A 87 -10.14 15.05 0.20
N GLN A 88 -10.95 14.86 1.25
CA GLN A 88 -10.67 15.38 2.57
C GLN A 88 -9.74 14.38 3.29
N TYR A 89 -8.47 14.73 3.40
CA TYR A 89 -7.46 13.84 3.98
C TYR A 89 -6.96 14.39 5.32
N TYR A 90 -7.06 13.56 6.34
CA TYR A 90 -6.62 13.86 7.70
C TYR A 90 -5.54 12.88 8.08
N ALA A 91 -4.40 13.38 8.53
CA ALA A 91 -3.29 12.56 8.98
C ALA A 91 -2.86 13.03 10.37
N ASP A 92 -2.78 12.11 11.31
CA ASP A 92 -2.35 12.37 12.67
C ASP A 92 -1.30 11.36 13.14
N LEU A 93 -0.31 11.82 13.90
CA LEU A 93 0.77 11.03 14.46
C LEU A 93 0.90 11.37 15.94
N ASP A 94 0.21 10.58 16.79
CA ASP A 94 0.22 10.72 18.25
C ASP A 94 1.13 9.64 18.86
N ILE A 95 2.45 9.89 18.84
CA ILE A 95 3.47 9.01 19.38
C ILE A 95 4.41 9.77 20.32
N ARG A 96 5.01 9.07 21.28
CA ARG A 96 6.00 9.61 22.23
C ARG A 96 7.41 9.14 21.91
N HIS A 97 7.54 7.92 21.39
CA HIS A 97 8.81 7.33 20.99
C HIS A 97 8.95 7.46 19.48
N HIS A 98 9.66 8.51 19.05
CA HIS A 98 9.83 8.83 17.63
C HIS A 98 10.82 7.94 16.90
N TYR A 99 11.69 7.25 17.65
CA TYR A 99 12.76 6.40 17.11
C TYR A 99 12.53 4.95 17.50
N VAL A 100 12.50 4.05 16.52
CA VAL A 100 12.27 2.62 16.71
C VAL A 100 13.13 1.78 15.77
N VAL A 101 13.37 0.52 16.16
CA VAL A 101 14.06 -0.43 15.31
C VAL A 101 13.04 -1.15 14.42
N CYS A 102 13.08 -0.88 13.12
CA CYS A 102 12.14 -1.48 12.16
C CYS A 102 12.78 -1.70 10.78
N ASP A 103 12.10 -2.47 9.93
CA ASP A 103 12.35 -2.48 8.48
C ASP A 103 11.52 -1.36 7.84
N GLN A 104 12.15 -0.20 7.64
CA GLN A 104 11.55 0.99 7.08
C GLN A 104 10.90 0.72 5.70
N THR A 105 11.55 -0.08 4.86
CA THR A 105 11.07 -0.36 3.51
C THR A 105 9.77 -1.15 3.55
N LYS A 106 9.71 -2.18 4.41
CA LYS A 106 8.50 -2.99 4.57
C LYS A 106 7.37 -2.19 5.22
N LEU A 107 7.68 -1.41 6.25
CA LEU A 107 6.69 -0.56 6.91
C LEU A 107 6.12 0.49 5.96
N GLN A 108 6.99 1.13 5.15
CA GLN A 108 6.56 2.06 4.12
C GLN A 108 5.66 1.39 3.06
N GLU A 109 6.02 0.19 2.61
CA GLU A 109 5.24 -0.57 1.62
C GLU A 109 3.84 -0.92 2.15
N ILE A 110 3.72 -1.31 3.42
CA ILE A 110 2.45 -1.55 4.09
C ILE A 110 1.57 -0.29 4.06
N MET A 111 2.10 0.83 4.56
CA MET A 111 1.36 2.10 4.62
C MET A 111 0.93 2.58 3.22
N LEU A 112 1.85 2.56 2.26
CA LEU A 112 1.57 2.99 0.88
C LEU A 112 0.44 2.16 0.25
N ASN A 113 0.40 0.87 0.49
CA ASN A 113 -0.62 0.01 -0.09
C ASN A 113 -2.01 0.27 0.53
N ILE A 114 -2.09 0.37 1.86
CA ILE A 114 -3.35 0.65 2.56
C ILE A 114 -3.89 2.02 2.16
N ILE A 115 -3.07 3.08 2.20
CA ILE A 115 -3.50 4.44 1.85
C ILE A 115 -3.86 4.53 0.36
N SER A 116 -3.09 3.88 -0.53
CA SER A 116 -3.41 3.81 -1.96
C SER A 116 -4.77 3.16 -2.21
N ASN A 117 -5.10 2.09 -1.47
CA ASN A 117 -6.42 1.46 -1.55
C ASN A 117 -7.52 2.41 -1.07
N ALA A 118 -7.34 3.10 0.05
CA ALA A 118 -8.29 4.10 0.53
C ALA A 118 -8.53 5.19 -0.53
N ILE A 119 -7.47 5.80 -1.08
CA ILE A 119 -7.58 6.81 -2.14
C ILE A 119 -8.29 6.26 -3.37
N LYS A 120 -7.98 5.04 -3.76
CA LYS A 120 -8.53 4.38 -4.94
C LYS A 120 -10.04 4.17 -4.84
N TYR A 121 -10.53 3.69 -3.70
CA TYR A 121 -11.91 3.29 -3.49
C TYR A 121 -12.80 4.36 -2.86
N THR A 122 -12.24 5.50 -2.48
CA THR A 122 -12.98 6.64 -1.97
C THR A 122 -13.41 7.54 -3.13
N PRO A 123 -14.70 7.86 -3.32
CA PRO A 123 -15.16 8.80 -4.34
C PRO A 123 -14.65 10.22 -4.11
N GLU A 124 -14.70 11.05 -5.16
CA GLU A 124 -14.36 12.47 -5.08
C GLU A 124 -15.16 13.19 -3.99
N GLY A 125 -14.50 14.06 -3.23
CA GLY A 125 -15.10 14.87 -2.17
C GLY A 125 -15.31 14.15 -0.83
N HIS A 126 -15.01 12.85 -0.76
CA HIS A 126 -15.13 12.04 0.45
C HIS A 126 -13.86 12.13 1.32
N SER A 127 -13.87 11.46 2.47
CA SER A 127 -12.85 11.60 3.52
C SER A 127 -11.99 10.35 3.69
N ILE A 128 -10.73 10.57 4.05
CA ILE A 128 -9.78 9.53 4.49
C ILE A 128 -9.11 10.03 5.78
N TYR A 129 -9.03 9.16 6.77
CA TYR A 129 -8.38 9.40 8.06
C TYR A 129 -7.24 8.40 8.21
N VAL A 130 -6.03 8.91 8.43
CA VAL A 130 -4.82 8.09 8.65
C VAL A 130 -4.25 8.49 10.00
N GLU A 131 -4.15 7.53 10.91
CA GLU A 131 -3.70 7.79 12.26
C GLU A 131 -2.65 6.76 12.67
N ILE A 132 -1.64 7.20 13.40
CA ILE A 132 -0.73 6.34 14.15
C ILE A 132 -0.76 6.79 15.59
N HIS A 133 -1.11 5.89 16.49
CA HIS A 133 -1.02 6.17 17.91
C HIS A 133 -0.21 5.07 18.62
N GLU A 134 0.40 5.48 19.73
CA GLU A 134 1.23 4.61 20.54
C GLU A 134 0.39 3.93 21.62
N ALA A 135 0.56 2.62 21.76
CA ALA A 135 -0.01 1.84 22.85
C ALA A 135 1.10 1.23 23.71
N ALA A 136 0.83 1.12 25.01
CA ALA A 136 1.80 0.56 25.94
C ALA A 136 2.08 -0.92 25.67
N SER A 137 3.34 -1.32 25.83
CA SER A 137 3.78 -2.71 25.80
C SER A 137 4.01 -3.20 27.24
N GLU A 138 3.82 -4.51 27.47
CA GLU A 138 4.24 -5.15 28.73
C GLU A 138 5.78 -5.13 28.91
N ASN A 139 6.51 -5.10 27.81
CA ASN A 139 7.98 -4.97 27.82
C ASN A 139 8.36 -3.48 27.71
N PRO A 140 9.02 -2.89 28.73
CA PRO A 140 9.37 -1.47 28.72
C PRO A 140 10.39 -1.06 27.65
N SER A 141 11.06 -2.01 26.99
CA SER A 141 11.94 -1.72 25.84
C SER A 141 11.20 -1.71 24.51
N LYS A 142 9.90 -2.02 24.50
CA LYS A 142 9.08 -2.10 23.30
C LYS A 142 7.88 -1.17 23.38
N ILE A 143 7.41 -0.82 22.21
CA ILE A 143 6.22 -0.02 22.02
C ILE A 143 5.33 -0.66 20.95
N HIS A 144 4.00 -0.51 21.06
CA HIS A 144 3.08 -0.84 20.00
C HIS A 144 2.68 0.42 19.25
N TYR A 145 2.75 0.37 17.93
CA TYR A 145 2.13 1.36 17.07
C TYR A 145 0.89 0.79 16.44
N ILE A 146 -0.22 1.47 16.66
CA ILE A 146 -1.49 1.17 16.04
C ILE A 146 -1.67 2.14 14.88
N PHE A 147 -1.43 1.64 13.67
CA PHE A 147 -1.73 2.36 12.44
C PHE A 147 -3.16 2.09 12.02
N SER A 148 -3.96 3.12 11.80
CA SER A 148 -5.30 3.01 11.24
C SER A 148 -5.45 3.85 9.98
N CYS A 149 -6.19 3.32 9.02
CA CYS A 149 -6.60 4.04 7.82
C CYS A 149 -8.09 3.78 7.59
N GLU A 150 -8.90 4.81 7.74
CA GLU A 150 -10.34 4.77 7.57
C GLU A 150 -10.74 5.63 6.39
N ASP A 151 -11.55 5.11 5.50
CA ASP A 151 -12.12 5.80 4.35
C ASP A 151 -13.65 5.79 4.38
N THR A 152 -14.26 6.81 3.82
CA THR A 152 -15.71 6.89 3.61
C THR A 152 -16.07 6.51 2.17
N GLY A 153 -15.40 5.48 1.63
CA GLY A 153 -15.52 5.02 0.27
C GLY A 153 -16.68 4.06 0.04
N ILE A 154 -16.56 3.27 -1.02
CA ILE A 154 -17.61 2.32 -1.41
C ILE A 154 -17.80 1.17 -0.42
N GLY A 155 -16.83 0.90 0.45
CA GLY A 155 -16.83 -0.24 1.35
C GLY A 155 -16.80 -1.59 0.64
N MET A 156 -16.96 -2.66 1.42
CA MET A 156 -17.00 -4.06 0.95
C MET A 156 -18.27 -4.73 1.44
N SER A 157 -18.77 -5.73 0.69
CA SER A 157 -19.91 -6.54 1.09
C SER A 157 -19.52 -7.53 2.20
N GLU A 158 -20.51 -7.96 2.98
CA GLU A 158 -20.33 -8.98 4.03
C GLU A 158 -19.87 -10.32 3.42
N GLU A 159 -20.25 -10.60 2.18
CA GLU A 159 -19.85 -11.82 1.47
C GLU A 159 -18.40 -11.80 1.04
N TYR A 160 -17.86 -10.62 0.66
CA TYR A 160 -16.47 -10.47 0.21
C TYR A 160 -15.48 -10.33 1.37
N LEU A 161 -15.88 -9.73 2.47
CA LEU A 161 -15.00 -9.38 3.60
C LEU A 161 -14.14 -10.57 4.11
N PRO A 162 -14.64 -11.81 4.23
CA PRO A 162 -13.81 -12.96 4.60
C PRO A 162 -12.69 -13.29 3.61
N HIS A 163 -12.85 -12.89 2.34
CA HIS A 163 -11.94 -13.21 1.23
C HIS A 163 -10.96 -12.06 0.90
N VAL A 164 -10.99 -10.95 1.65
CA VAL A 164 -10.23 -9.73 1.36
C VAL A 164 -8.71 -9.95 1.33
N TYR A 165 -8.21 -10.93 2.06
CA TYR A 165 -6.79 -11.30 2.11
C TYR A 165 -6.42 -12.49 1.22
N GLU A 166 -7.36 -13.06 0.47
CA GLU A 166 -7.07 -14.13 -0.47
C GLU A 166 -6.33 -13.60 -1.69
N GLU A 167 -5.39 -14.37 -2.19
CA GLU A 167 -4.63 -14.01 -3.38
C GLU A 167 -5.54 -13.89 -4.61
N PHE A 168 -5.26 -12.84 -5.40
CA PHE A 168 -6.02 -12.51 -6.61
C PHE A 168 -7.51 -12.22 -6.37
N SER A 169 -7.92 -12.12 -5.10
CA SER A 169 -9.30 -11.82 -4.73
C SER A 169 -9.65 -10.37 -5.03
N ARG A 170 -10.86 -10.16 -5.57
CA ARG A 170 -11.42 -8.83 -5.87
C ARG A 170 -12.93 -8.91 -5.87
N GLU A 171 -13.58 -8.04 -5.12
CA GLU A 171 -15.05 -7.97 -5.06
C GLU A 171 -15.69 -7.62 -6.40
N HIS A 172 -15.06 -6.70 -7.12
CA HIS A 172 -15.55 -6.27 -8.45
C HIS A 172 -14.51 -6.55 -9.51
N THR A 173 -14.91 -7.12 -10.62
CA THR A 173 -14.04 -7.30 -11.78
C THR A 173 -13.68 -5.94 -12.38
N SER A 174 -12.51 -5.88 -13.03
CA SER A 174 -12.04 -4.66 -13.73
C SER A 174 -13.01 -4.14 -14.78
N THR A 175 -13.97 -4.97 -15.20
CA THR A 175 -15.00 -4.65 -16.21
C THR A 175 -16.12 -3.81 -15.63
N GLU A 176 -16.47 -4.00 -14.34
CA GLU A 176 -17.57 -3.30 -13.69
C GLU A 176 -17.15 -1.93 -13.15
N ASN A 177 -16.00 -1.80 -12.49
CA ASN A 177 -15.61 -0.54 -11.85
C ASN A 177 -14.38 0.16 -12.46
N LYS A 178 -13.76 -0.40 -13.52
CA LYS A 178 -12.56 0.15 -14.21
C LYS A 178 -11.37 0.46 -13.26
N VAL A 179 -11.37 -0.07 -12.05
CA VAL A 179 -10.35 0.21 -11.05
C VAL A 179 -9.24 -0.82 -11.17
N PRO A 180 -8.02 -0.43 -11.62
CA PRO A 180 -6.93 -1.37 -11.83
C PRO A 180 -6.40 -1.93 -10.51
N GLY A 181 -6.03 -3.22 -10.48
CA GLY A 181 -5.44 -3.87 -9.31
C GLY A 181 -5.11 -5.33 -9.59
N THR A 182 -4.14 -5.86 -8.87
CA THR A 182 -3.65 -7.25 -9.02
C THR A 182 -4.39 -8.24 -8.13
N GLY A 183 -5.04 -7.78 -7.05
CA GLY A 183 -5.61 -8.63 -6.01
C GLY A 183 -4.55 -9.27 -5.08
N LEU A 184 -3.27 -8.92 -5.23
CA LEU A 184 -2.18 -9.44 -4.39
C LEU A 184 -1.79 -8.50 -3.26
N GLY A 185 -2.19 -7.23 -3.30
CA GLY A 185 -1.69 -6.21 -2.37
C GLY A 185 -1.99 -6.56 -0.91
N LEU A 186 -3.23 -6.89 -0.58
CA LEU A 186 -3.64 -7.14 0.81
C LEU A 186 -3.14 -8.48 1.35
N SER A 187 -3.05 -9.53 0.53
CA SER A 187 -2.44 -10.80 0.93
C SER A 187 -0.97 -10.64 1.30
N ILE A 188 -0.20 -9.93 0.46
CA ILE A 188 1.22 -9.65 0.71
C ILE A 188 1.41 -8.83 1.99
N ILE A 189 0.59 -7.78 2.18
CA ILE A 189 0.67 -6.94 3.39
C ILE A 189 0.39 -7.74 4.64
N LYS A 190 -0.65 -8.59 4.63
CA LYS A 190 -0.95 -9.45 5.76
C LYS A 190 0.24 -10.33 6.09
N SER A 191 0.84 -10.99 5.09
CA SER A 191 2.02 -11.84 5.28
C SER A 191 3.24 -11.04 5.76
N MET A 192 3.45 -9.80 5.30
CA MET A 192 4.51 -8.91 5.80
C MET A 192 4.29 -8.53 7.26
N ILE A 193 3.06 -8.17 7.64
CA ILE A 193 2.71 -7.80 9.01
C ILE A 193 2.91 -9.02 9.95
N GLU A 194 2.50 -10.20 9.52
CA GLU A 194 2.74 -11.45 10.26
C GLU A 194 4.23 -11.76 10.41
N LEU A 195 5.04 -11.55 9.35
CA LEU A 195 6.50 -11.66 9.40
C LEU A 195 7.13 -10.68 10.39
N MET A 196 6.56 -9.47 10.53
CA MET A 196 6.97 -8.46 11.50
C MET A 196 6.42 -8.72 12.92
N GLY A 197 5.66 -9.82 13.13
CA GLY A 197 5.09 -10.20 14.43
C GLY A 197 3.86 -9.38 14.83
N GLY A 198 3.22 -8.71 13.89
CA GLY A 198 2.04 -7.88 14.10
C GLY A 198 0.74 -8.54 13.67
N SER A 199 -0.32 -7.75 13.67
CA SER A 199 -1.66 -8.14 13.24
C SER A 199 -2.32 -7.06 12.40
N ILE A 200 -3.24 -7.48 11.51
CA ILE A 200 -4.09 -6.59 10.71
C ILE A 200 -5.55 -7.00 10.87
N GLN A 201 -6.40 -5.99 11.04
CA GLN A 201 -7.84 -6.14 11.09
C GLN A 201 -8.49 -5.24 10.05
N VAL A 202 -9.66 -5.64 9.57
CA VAL A 202 -10.46 -4.86 8.63
C VAL A 202 -11.91 -4.82 9.09
N GLU A 203 -12.47 -3.62 9.10
CA GLU A 203 -13.88 -3.37 9.29
C GLU A 203 -14.39 -2.65 8.04
N SER A 204 -15.45 -3.17 7.44
CA SER A 204 -16.00 -2.55 6.23
C SER A 204 -17.49 -2.79 6.12
N ARG A 205 -18.18 -1.83 5.53
CA ARG A 205 -19.59 -1.93 5.18
C ARG A 205 -19.84 -1.26 3.85
N GLN A 206 -20.49 -1.98 2.94
CA GLN A 206 -20.81 -1.48 1.62
C GLN A 206 -21.63 -0.17 1.68
N GLY A 207 -21.16 0.83 0.93
CA GLY A 207 -21.74 2.18 0.89
C GLY A 207 -21.38 3.08 2.08
N ILE A 208 -20.61 2.60 3.05
CA ILE A 208 -20.16 3.37 4.23
C ILE A 208 -18.67 3.68 4.16
N GLY A 209 -17.83 2.65 3.93
CA GLY A 209 -16.39 2.78 3.88
C GLY A 209 -15.66 1.58 4.47
N THR A 210 -14.34 1.73 4.62
CA THR A 210 -13.46 0.68 5.14
C THR A 210 -12.48 1.26 6.14
N LYS A 211 -12.20 0.51 7.21
CA LYS A 211 -11.16 0.79 8.19
C LYS A 211 -10.22 -0.40 8.28
N PHE A 212 -8.94 -0.17 8.02
CA PHE A 212 -7.85 -1.09 8.34
C PHE A 212 -7.17 -0.64 9.62
N THR A 213 -6.89 -1.60 10.51
CA THR A 213 -6.13 -1.37 11.74
C THR A 213 -4.97 -2.36 11.80
N ILE A 214 -3.76 -1.86 11.97
CA ILE A 214 -2.53 -2.65 12.02
C ILE A 214 -1.85 -2.39 13.36
N ASP A 215 -1.51 -3.46 14.08
CA ASP A 215 -0.75 -3.41 15.32
C ASP A 215 0.64 -4.01 15.08
N LEU A 216 1.67 -3.23 15.33
CA LEU A 216 3.08 -3.64 15.21
C LEU A 216 3.86 -3.25 16.47
N SER A 217 4.64 -4.20 16.98
CA SER A 217 5.54 -3.98 18.12
C SER A 217 6.96 -3.69 17.65
N PHE A 218 7.57 -2.63 18.19
CA PHE A 218 8.94 -2.23 17.86
C PHE A 218 9.79 -2.12 19.12
N ASP A 219 11.09 -2.40 19.00
CA ASP A 219 12.08 -2.01 19.98
C ASP A 219 12.30 -0.51 19.90
N ILE A 220 12.34 0.15 21.08
CA ILE A 220 12.60 1.59 21.16
C ILE A 220 14.07 1.84 20.83
N ALA A 221 14.34 2.83 19.99
CA ALA A 221 15.68 3.28 19.64
C ALA A 221 15.99 4.67 20.19
N LEU A 222 17.26 5.05 20.21
CA LEU A 222 17.69 6.39 20.55
C LEU A 222 17.95 7.23 19.29
N LYS A 223 17.83 8.54 19.41
CA LYS A 223 18.09 9.47 18.31
C LYS A 223 19.49 9.32 17.72
N GLU A 224 20.48 9.08 18.57
CA GLU A 224 21.87 8.91 18.18
C GLU A 224 22.09 7.64 17.34
N GLU A 225 21.25 6.63 17.48
CA GLU A 225 21.29 5.41 16.67
C GLU A 225 20.81 5.64 15.24
N VAL A 226 19.97 6.65 15.02
CA VAL A 226 19.46 7.06 13.69
C VAL A 226 20.41 8.01 12.99
N TYR A 227 20.89 9.05 13.71
CA TYR A 227 21.63 10.17 13.11
C TYR A 227 23.12 10.20 13.46
N GLY A 228 23.59 9.28 14.28
CA GLY A 228 24.94 9.31 14.84
C GLY A 228 25.05 10.27 16.05
N SER A 229 26.12 10.11 16.82
CA SER A 229 26.45 11.05 17.90
C SER A 229 27.02 12.32 17.27
N GLU A 230 26.46 13.49 17.59
CA GLU A 230 27.04 14.81 17.26
C GLU A 230 28.37 15.03 17.99
#